data_2e8d2df38c50b82e4e775180ed054aec
#
_entry.id   2e8d2df38c50b82e4e775180ed054aec
#
_cell.length_a   1.000
_cell.length_b   1.000
_cell.length_c   1.000
_cell.angle_alpha   90.00
_cell.angle_beta   90.00
_cell.angle_gamma   90.00
#
_symmetry.space_group_name_H-M   'P 1'
#
loop_
_entity.id
_entity.type
_entity.pdbx_description
1 polymer ?
#
loop_
_entity_poly.entity_id
_entity_poly.type
_entity_poly.pdbx_seq_one_letter_code
_entity_poly.pdbx_strand_id
1 'polypeptide(L)'
;MPIKVMSIFGTRPEAIKLAPVIKHLEKDSRFQSSVVVSGQHRDMLDQVLDFFQIMPDYDLKIMKEKQSLSDVTVRIIEGLTPILEAEAPDVVLVHGDTTTTLAAALSAYYQQITIGHVEAGLRTWKKYSPFPEEINRQLVDSLSDLCFAPTADSAANLMKENCSKDQIFITGNTATDAMRYTIRKDYTHPSLIDNDRRRLLVTMHRRENLGRPMTEVFQALAQLAEEKKDIEIIFPMHKNPAVRQLAEHELGKIKNIQLIEPLDIFDFHNFAQRSTLILTDSGGVQEEAPSLGVPVLVLRDTTERPEGIKAGTLKLVGTKKETVYQEVKRLLEDQGAYQAMAQAANPYGDGQASKRIVTILAQTFSDKAMKAEESEKVMEHKNGK
;
A
#
# COMPACT_ATOMS: atom_id res chain seq x y z
N MET A 1 31.87 -7.96 1.34
CA MET A 1 31.35 -6.67 0.76
C MET A 1 29.92 -6.51 1.20
N PRO A 2 29.37 -5.30 1.31
CA PRO A 2 27.96 -5.12 1.60
C PRO A 2 27.09 -5.65 0.44
N ILE A 3 25.91 -6.13 0.78
CA ILE A 3 24.90 -6.60 -0.19
C ILE A 3 24.32 -5.37 -0.90
N LYS A 4 24.43 -5.31 -2.21
CA LYS A 4 23.91 -4.21 -3.02
C LYS A 4 22.42 -4.43 -3.32
N VAL A 5 21.57 -3.58 -2.77
CA VAL A 5 20.11 -3.63 -2.95
C VAL A 5 19.66 -2.41 -3.74
N MET A 6 19.05 -2.63 -4.90
CA MET A 6 18.48 -1.57 -5.72
C MET A 6 16.95 -1.60 -5.64
N SER A 7 16.34 -0.56 -5.07
CA SER A 7 14.89 -0.40 -5.00
C SER A 7 14.38 0.39 -6.18
N ILE A 8 13.43 -0.15 -6.96
CA ILE A 8 12.93 0.47 -8.19
C ILE A 8 11.42 0.68 -8.09
N PHE A 9 10.95 1.91 -8.31
CA PHE A 9 9.54 2.26 -8.28
C PHE A 9 9.22 3.50 -9.10
N GLY A 10 7.93 3.75 -9.40
CA GLY A 10 7.54 4.86 -10.27
C GLY A 10 6.36 5.68 -9.81
N THR A 11 5.60 5.19 -8.82
CA THR A 11 4.37 5.83 -8.37
C THR A 11 4.40 6.15 -6.87
N ARG A 12 3.52 7.06 -6.45
CA ARG A 12 3.38 7.42 -5.04
C ARG A 12 3.05 6.23 -4.12
N PRO A 13 2.11 5.34 -4.44
CA PRO A 13 1.81 4.19 -3.59
C PRO A 13 3.00 3.24 -3.41
N GLU A 14 3.76 2.98 -4.47
CA GLU A 14 4.97 2.16 -4.40
C GLU A 14 6.02 2.81 -3.48
N ALA A 15 6.25 4.13 -3.65
CA ALA A 15 7.21 4.89 -2.83
C ALA A 15 6.85 4.82 -1.35
N ILE A 16 5.58 5.04 -0.98
CA ILE A 16 5.11 4.98 0.42
C ILE A 16 5.43 3.62 1.03
N LYS A 17 5.18 2.55 0.29
CA LYS A 17 5.32 1.17 0.79
C LYS A 17 6.78 0.68 0.77
N LEU A 18 7.63 1.16 -0.15
CA LEU A 18 9.06 0.82 -0.18
C LEU A 18 9.89 1.71 0.75
N ALA A 19 9.48 2.94 1.04
CA ALA A 19 10.23 3.86 1.88
C ALA A 19 10.65 3.26 3.24
N PRO A 20 9.80 2.56 4.01
CA PRO A 20 10.22 1.91 5.24
C PRO A 20 11.30 0.85 5.03
N VAL A 21 11.26 0.09 3.92
CA VAL A 21 12.29 -0.92 3.58
C VAL A 21 13.61 -0.22 3.30
N ILE A 22 13.60 0.82 2.46
CA ILE A 22 14.78 1.64 2.13
C ILE A 22 15.40 2.22 3.41
N LYS A 23 14.57 2.79 4.31
CA LYS A 23 15.06 3.34 5.59
C LYS A 23 15.65 2.29 6.53
N HIS A 24 15.25 1.03 6.44
CA HIS A 24 15.89 -0.06 7.18
C HIS A 24 17.20 -0.49 6.52
N LEU A 25 17.26 -0.56 5.19
CA LEU A 25 18.48 -0.86 4.44
C LEU A 25 19.57 0.19 4.68
N GLU A 26 19.24 1.48 4.62
CA GLU A 26 20.18 2.59 4.87
C GLU A 26 20.82 2.57 6.27
N LYS A 27 20.10 2.03 7.26
CA LYS A 27 20.59 1.95 8.66
C LYS A 27 21.41 0.70 8.97
N ASP A 28 21.44 -0.26 8.05
CA ASP A 28 22.10 -1.55 8.28
C ASP A 28 23.37 -1.64 7.43
N SER A 29 24.52 -1.64 8.09
CA SER A 29 25.84 -1.65 7.44
C SER A 29 26.14 -2.90 6.58
N ARG A 30 25.29 -3.93 6.65
CA ARG A 30 25.40 -5.10 5.78
C ARG A 30 24.96 -4.80 4.35
N PHE A 31 24.28 -3.68 4.11
CA PHE A 31 23.70 -3.32 2.82
C PHE A 31 24.29 -2.04 2.25
N GLN A 32 24.33 -1.98 0.94
CA GLN A 32 24.44 -0.78 0.13
C GLN A 32 23.14 -0.58 -0.61
N SER A 33 22.35 0.39 -0.18
CA SER A 33 21.03 0.70 -0.77
C SER A 33 21.18 1.73 -1.87
N SER A 34 20.55 1.49 -3.02
CA SER A 34 20.37 2.46 -4.10
C SER A 34 18.90 2.53 -4.52
N VAL A 35 18.49 3.69 -5.02
CA VAL A 35 17.09 3.98 -5.38
C VAL A 35 17.01 4.47 -6.82
N VAL A 36 16.17 3.81 -7.60
CA VAL A 36 15.84 4.23 -8.98
C VAL A 36 14.36 4.58 -9.05
N VAL A 37 14.04 5.75 -9.56
CA VAL A 37 12.66 6.15 -9.82
C VAL A 37 12.40 6.24 -11.32
N SER A 38 11.24 5.73 -11.77
CA SER A 38 10.86 5.86 -13.18
C SER A 38 10.30 7.24 -13.51
N GLY A 39 9.78 7.96 -12.52
CA GLY A 39 9.18 9.28 -12.71
C GLY A 39 7.84 9.23 -13.46
N GLN A 40 7.05 8.16 -13.30
CA GLN A 40 5.75 7.99 -13.95
C GLN A 40 4.71 9.02 -13.49
N HIS A 41 4.78 9.50 -12.22
CA HIS A 41 3.90 10.53 -11.63
C HIS A 41 4.73 11.45 -10.71
N ARG A 42 5.47 12.40 -11.29
CA ARG A 42 6.52 13.12 -10.62
C ARG A 42 6.07 13.92 -9.40
N ASP A 43 5.14 14.86 -9.54
CA ASP A 43 4.78 15.80 -8.45
C ASP A 43 4.32 15.09 -7.17
N MET A 44 3.57 14.00 -7.30
CA MET A 44 3.09 13.22 -6.16
C MET A 44 4.14 12.27 -5.58
N LEU A 45 5.09 11.85 -6.40
CA LEU A 45 6.20 11.00 -5.97
C LEU A 45 7.22 11.82 -5.18
N ASP A 46 7.59 12.98 -5.68
CA ASP A 46 8.57 13.88 -5.07
C ASP A 46 8.16 14.26 -3.63
N GLN A 47 6.87 14.51 -3.37
CA GLN A 47 6.37 14.78 -2.02
C GLN A 47 6.65 13.62 -1.03
N VAL A 48 6.54 12.38 -1.48
CA VAL A 48 6.83 11.20 -0.64
C VAL A 48 8.33 11.04 -0.43
N LEU A 49 9.12 11.23 -1.48
CA LEU A 49 10.58 11.18 -1.40
C LEU A 49 11.12 12.22 -0.42
N ASP A 50 10.65 13.46 -0.52
CA ASP A 50 11.01 14.57 0.38
C ASP A 50 10.62 14.22 1.83
N PHE A 51 9.40 13.74 2.05
CA PHE A 51 8.94 13.40 3.39
C PHE A 51 9.80 12.31 4.05
N PHE A 52 10.10 11.23 3.33
CA PHE A 52 10.94 10.15 3.84
C PHE A 52 12.43 10.49 3.76
N GLN A 53 12.80 11.66 3.23
CA GLN A 53 14.19 12.04 3.00
C GLN A 53 14.94 10.98 2.19
N ILE A 54 14.34 10.54 1.10
CA ILE A 54 14.93 9.61 0.14
C ILE A 54 15.37 10.41 -1.08
N MET A 55 16.66 10.36 -1.39
CA MET A 55 17.20 10.93 -2.62
C MET A 55 17.43 9.80 -3.62
N PRO A 56 16.71 9.78 -4.75
CA PRO A 56 16.97 8.78 -5.78
C PRO A 56 18.38 8.94 -6.35
N ASP A 57 19.09 7.83 -6.49
CA ASP A 57 20.39 7.80 -7.18
C ASP A 57 20.21 7.97 -8.68
N TYR A 58 19.09 7.46 -9.22
CA TYR A 58 18.74 7.55 -10.63
C TYR A 58 17.28 7.93 -10.84
N ASP A 59 17.02 8.82 -11.79
CA ASP A 59 15.68 9.21 -12.24
C ASP A 59 15.57 9.03 -13.76
N LEU A 60 14.76 8.07 -14.20
CA LEU A 60 14.59 7.72 -15.63
C LEU A 60 13.78 8.75 -16.40
N LYS A 61 13.01 9.60 -15.74
CA LYS A 61 12.20 10.70 -16.34
C LYS A 61 11.33 10.24 -17.50
N ILE A 62 10.66 9.08 -17.34
CA ILE A 62 9.92 8.45 -18.45
C ILE A 62 8.60 9.14 -18.78
N MET A 63 8.11 10.07 -17.94
CA MET A 63 6.81 10.69 -18.12
C MET A 63 6.75 11.51 -19.41
N LYS A 64 5.74 11.20 -20.24
CA LYS A 64 5.36 11.98 -21.42
C LYS A 64 3.86 12.06 -21.53
N GLU A 65 3.34 13.11 -22.15
CA GLU A 65 1.90 13.21 -22.43
C GLU A 65 1.43 12.08 -23.34
N LYS A 66 0.25 11.52 -23.04
CA LYS A 66 -0.45 10.51 -23.85
C LYS A 66 0.37 9.23 -24.13
N GLN A 67 1.29 8.87 -23.24
CA GLN A 67 2.06 7.63 -23.40
C GLN A 67 1.19 6.38 -23.22
N SER A 68 1.42 5.36 -24.05
CA SER A 68 0.82 4.03 -23.91
C SER A 68 1.55 3.19 -22.85
N LEU A 69 0.94 2.08 -22.42
CA LEU A 69 1.62 1.12 -21.54
C LEU A 69 2.89 0.55 -22.19
N SER A 70 2.86 0.34 -23.51
CA SER A 70 4.04 -0.10 -24.26
C SER A 70 5.17 0.91 -24.22
N ASP A 71 4.85 2.22 -24.38
CA ASP A 71 5.86 3.28 -24.29
C ASP A 71 6.51 3.33 -22.90
N VAL A 72 5.72 3.17 -21.84
CA VAL A 72 6.21 3.11 -20.45
C VAL A 72 7.15 1.93 -20.29
N THR A 73 6.74 0.73 -20.73
CA THR A 73 7.53 -0.51 -20.61
C THR A 73 8.87 -0.38 -21.32
N VAL A 74 8.87 0.03 -22.60
CA VAL A 74 10.09 0.16 -23.41
C VAL A 74 11.08 1.15 -22.77
N ARG A 75 10.61 2.34 -22.36
CA ARG A 75 11.47 3.36 -21.76
C ARG A 75 12.09 2.93 -20.43
N ILE A 76 11.36 2.17 -19.63
CA ILE A 76 11.90 1.66 -18.36
C ILE A 76 12.99 0.63 -18.67
N ILE A 77 12.77 -0.31 -19.59
CA ILE A 77 13.76 -1.32 -19.97
C ILE A 77 15.02 -0.64 -20.52
N GLU A 78 14.86 0.28 -21.47
CA GLU A 78 16.00 1.00 -22.09
C GLU A 78 16.77 1.84 -21.06
N GLY A 79 16.06 2.50 -20.13
CA GLY A 79 16.69 3.32 -19.11
C GLY A 79 17.35 2.52 -17.98
N LEU A 80 16.79 1.37 -17.60
CA LEU A 80 17.32 0.54 -16.51
C LEU A 80 18.51 -0.31 -16.94
N THR A 81 18.52 -0.84 -18.17
CA THR A 81 19.57 -1.75 -18.64
C THR A 81 20.97 -1.22 -18.35
N PRO A 82 21.37 -0.01 -18.80
CA PRO A 82 22.72 0.49 -18.54
C PRO A 82 23.01 0.74 -17.05
N ILE A 83 22.00 1.06 -16.24
CA ILE A 83 22.17 1.26 -14.80
C ILE A 83 22.44 -0.08 -14.11
N LEU A 84 21.66 -1.11 -14.44
CA LEU A 84 21.84 -2.45 -13.88
C LEU A 84 23.20 -3.06 -14.26
N GLU A 85 23.65 -2.85 -15.50
CA GLU A 85 24.98 -3.28 -15.97
C GLU A 85 26.11 -2.58 -15.20
N ALA A 86 25.98 -1.27 -14.97
CA ALA A 86 27.01 -0.48 -14.29
C ALA A 86 27.07 -0.74 -12.78
N GLU A 87 25.92 -0.78 -12.12
CA GLU A 87 25.81 -0.96 -10.67
C GLU A 87 25.97 -2.40 -10.22
N ALA A 88 25.56 -3.36 -11.07
CA ALA A 88 25.56 -4.80 -10.78
C ALA A 88 25.02 -5.11 -9.36
N PRO A 89 23.75 -4.77 -9.05
CA PRO A 89 23.19 -5.03 -7.73
C PRO A 89 23.04 -6.55 -7.50
N ASP A 90 23.17 -6.97 -6.23
CA ASP A 90 22.92 -8.35 -5.83
C ASP A 90 21.43 -8.71 -5.88
N VAL A 91 20.58 -7.70 -5.63
CA VAL A 91 19.13 -7.84 -5.66
C VAL A 91 18.44 -6.55 -6.08
N VAL A 92 17.41 -6.70 -6.91
CA VAL A 92 16.46 -5.65 -7.25
C VAL A 92 15.18 -5.87 -6.46
N LEU A 93 14.73 -4.85 -5.73
CA LEU A 93 13.42 -4.83 -5.07
C LEU A 93 12.42 -4.06 -5.90
N VAL A 94 11.29 -4.69 -6.19
CA VAL A 94 10.13 -4.08 -6.84
C VAL A 94 8.90 -4.24 -5.95
N HIS A 95 7.88 -3.40 -6.16
CA HIS A 95 6.69 -3.40 -5.32
C HIS A 95 5.40 -3.45 -6.15
N GLY A 96 4.48 -4.32 -5.77
CA GLY A 96 3.10 -4.32 -6.29
C GLY A 96 3.00 -4.72 -7.76
N ASP A 97 2.28 -3.93 -8.56
CA ASP A 97 1.76 -4.40 -9.83
C ASP A 97 1.72 -3.36 -10.96
N THR A 98 2.44 -2.27 -10.80
CA THR A 98 2.49 -1.25 -11.85
C THR A 98 3.26 -1.73 -13.09
N THR A 99 3.13 -1.00 -14.19
CA THR A 99 3.96 -1.25 -15.38
C THR A 99 5.45 -1.03 -15.07
N THR A 100 5.78 -0.10 -14.16
CA THR A 100 7.15 0.08 -13.67
C THR A 100 7.67 -1.19 -12.99
N THR A 101 6.87 -1.79 -12.11
CA THR A 101 7.21 -3.03 -11.40
C THR A 101 7.53 -4.16 -12.37
N LEU A 102 6.65 -4.39 -13.35
CA LEU A 102 6.85 -5.44 -14.35
C LEU A 102 8.09 -5.19 -15.23
N ALA A 103 8.25 -3.99 -15.75
CA ALA A 103 9.38 -3.64 -16.61
C ALA A 103 10.71 -3.71 -15.86
N ALA A 104 10.75 -3.29 -14.60
CA ALA A 104 11.93 -3.39 -13.75
C ALA A 104 12.30 -4.85 -13.42
N ALA A 105 11.31 -5.68 -13.07
CA ALA A 105 11.54 -7.11 -12.85
C ALA A 105 12.06 -7.82 -14.10
N LEU A 106 11.50 -7.51 -15.27
CA LEU A 106 11.94 -8.07 -16.54
C LEU A 106 13.38 -7.65 -16.89
N SER A 107 13.73 -6.37 -16.65
CA SER A 107 15.09 -5.87 -16.86
C SER A 107 16.11 -6.58 -15.96
N ALA A 108 15.78 -6.76 -14.68
CA ALA A 108 16.61 -7.49 -13.73
C ALA A 108 16.77 -8.97 -14.11
N TYR A 109 15.68 -9.61 -14.56
CA TYR A 109 15.71 -11.00 -15.03
C TYR A 109 16.67 -11.19 -16.22
N TYR A 110 16.66 -10.27 -17.19
CA TYR A 110 17.55 -10.34 -18.34
C TYR A 110 19.03 -10.19 -17.97
N GLN A 111 19.32 -9.52 -16.85
CA GLN A 111 20.68 -9.37 -16.30
C GLN A 111 21.03 -10.47 -15.28
N GLN A 112 20.15 -11.46 -15.07
CA GLN A 112 20.31 -12.54 -14.08
C GLN A 112 20.50 -12.03 -12.64
N ILE A 113 19.90 -10.89 -12.32
CA ILE A 113 19.92 -10.29 -10.98
C ILE A 113 18.75 -10.87 -10.16
N THR A 114 19.02 -11.22 -8.91
CA THR A 114 17.99 -11.68 -7.97
C THR A 114 16.85 -10.65 -7.85
N ILE A 115 15.60 -11.09 -7.89
CA ILE A 115 14.42 -10.23 -7.80
C ILE A 115 13.66 -10.50 -6.53
N GLY A 116 13.44 -9.45 -5.72
CA GLY A 116 12.55 -9.46 -4.57
C GLY A 116 11.27 -8.68 -4.87
N HIS A 117 10.12 -9.35 -4.79
CA HIS A 117 8.81 -8.73 -5.01
C HIS A 117 8.10 -8.46 -3.69
N VAL A 118 7.98 -7.18 -3.33
CA VAL A 118 7.24 -6.73 -2.16
C VAL A 118 5.75 -6.58 -2.51
N GLU A 119 4.87 -7.09 -1.67
CA GLU A 119 3.42 -7.22 -1.89
C GLU A 119 3.08 -8.29 -2.95
N ALA A 120 3.81 -9.40 -2.95
CA ALA A 120 3.60 -10.54 -3.84
C ALA A 120 2.32 -11.34 -3.50
N GLY A 121 1.73 -11.97 -4.51
CA GLY A 121 0.64 -12.94 -4.33
C GLY A 121 -0.77 -12.38 -4.21
N LEU A 122 -0.99 -11.09 -4.40
CA LEU A 122 -2.35 -10.54 -4.51
C LEU A 122 -3.01 -11.04 -5.80
N ARG A 123 -4.29 -11.49 -5.73
CA ARG A 123 -5.04 -12.02 -6.89
C ARG A 123 -6.50 -11.62 -6.87
N THR A 124 -7.00 -11.22 -8.03
CA THR A 124 -8.44 -11.13 -8.31
C THR A 124 -8.92 -12.30 -9.16
N TRP A 125 -8.00 -12.98 -9.84
CA TRP A 125 -8.27 -14.05 -10.81
C TRP A 125 -9.08 -13.60 -12.02
N LYS A 126 -9.16 -12.28 -12.24
CA LYS A 126 -9.87 -11.66 -13.36
C LYS A 126 -8.90 -10.90 -14.24
N LYS A 127 -8.46 -11.51 -15.33
CA LYS A 127 -7.40 -11.00 -16.25
C LYS A 127 -7.45 -9.50 -16.55
N TYR A 128 -8.62 -8.90 -16.62
CA TYR A 128 -8.83 -7.50 -16.99
C TYR A 128 -9.41 -6.66 -15.83
N SER A 129 -9.32 -7.13 -14.58
CA SER A 129 -9.84 -6.40 -13.43
C SER A 129 -9.04 -6.67 -12.15
N PRO A 130 -8.18 -5.72 -11.73
CA PRO A 130 -7.80 -4.47 -12.43
C PRO A 130 -6.92 -4.72 -13.66
N PHE A 131 -6.91 -3.77 -14.58
CA PHE A 131 -6.10 -3.82 -15.79
C PHE A 131 -5.17 -2.59 -15.86
N PRO A 132 -3.84 -2.77 -16.08
CA PRO A 132 -3.12 -4.03 -16.40
C PRO A 132 -2.62 -4.80 -15.16
N GLU A 133 -2.93 -4.37 -13.95
CA GLU A 133 -2.29 -4.74 -12.69
C GLU A 133 -2.38 -6.25 -12.39
N GLU A 134 -3.51 -6.92 -12.68
CA GLU A 134 -3.66 -8.35 -12.38
C GLU A 134 -2.63 -9.21 -13.10
N ILE A 135 -2.38 -8.94 -14.36
CA ILE A 135 -1.37 -9.71 -15.14
C ILE A 135 0.04 -9.26 -14.81
N ASN A 136 0.25 -7.97 -14.57
CA ASN A 136 1.56 -7.47 -14.15
C ASN A 136 2.05 -8.22 -12.90
N ARG A 137 1.22 -8.33 -11.85
CA ARG A 137 1.63 -9.00 -10.59
C ARG A 137 1.90 -10.48 -10.77
N GLN A 138 1.09 -11.18 -11.57
CA GLN A 138 1.32 -12.60 -11.88
C GLN A 138 2.66 -12.81 -12.60
N LEU A 139 2.98 -11.98 -13.57
CA LEU A 139 4.25 -12.06 -14.29
C LEU A 139 5.44 -11.71 -13.38
N VAL A 140 5.32 -10.67 -12.56
CA VAL A 140 6.36 -10.30 -11.59
C VAL A 140 6.61 -11.41 -10.58
N ASP A 141 5.55 -12.02 -10.02
CA ASP A 141 5.67 -13.16 -9.11
C ASP A 141 6.40 -14.33 -9.77
N SER A 142 6.14 -14.60 -11.06
CA SER A 142 6.80 -15.67 -11.82
C SER A 142 8.29 -15.40 -12.11
N LEU A 143 8.69 -14.12 -12.13
CA LEU A 143 10.09 -13.72 -12.35
C LEU A 143 10.88 -13.64 -11.02
N SER A 144 10.18 -13.61 -9.88
CA SER A 144 10.79 -13.28 -8.59
C SER A 144 11.42 -14.50 -7.92
N ASP A 145 12.60 -14.29 -7.34
CA ASP A 145 13.30 -15.26 -6.50
C ASP A 145 12.84 -15.20 -5.03
N LEU A 146 12.41 -14.02 -4.58
CA LEU A 146 11.94 -13.76 -3.22
C LEU A 146 10.57 -13.07 -3.28
N CYS A 147 9.52 -13.77 -2.85
CA CYS A 147 8.15 -13.28 -2.83
C CYS A 147 7.76 -12.89 -1.40
N PHE A 148 7.71 -11.59 -1.12
CA PHE A 148 7.30 -11.06 0.19
C PHE A 148 5.78 -10.86 0.22
N ALA A 149 5.07 -11.88 0.65
CA ALA A 149 3.61 -11.92 0.71
C ALA A 149 3.08 -11.12 1.90
N PRO A 150 2.08 -10.24 1.73
CA PRO A 150 1.51 -9.48 2.84
C PRO A 150 0.68 -10.36 3.80
N THR A 151 0.06 -11.42 3.31
CA THR A 151 -0.85 -12.28 4.08
C THR A 151 -0.65 -13.76 3.77
N ALA A 152 -1.23 -14.62 4.60
CA ALA A 152 -1.26 -16.06 4.35
C ALA A 152 -2.09 -16.41 3.08
N ASP A 153 -3.16 -15.64 2.78
CA ASP A 153 -3.96 -15.83 1.57
C ASP A 153 -3.14 -15.49 0.32
N SER A 154 -2.32 -14.43 0.37
CA SER A 154 -1.37 -14.09 -0.70
C SER A 154 -0.32 -15.18 -0.91
N ALA A 155 0.26 -15.71 0.16
CA ALA A 155 1.20 -16.83 0.10
C ALA A 155 0.54 -18.09 -0.50
N ALA A 156 -0.70 -18.38 -0.15
CA ALA A 156 -1.46 -19.49 -0.71
C ALA A 156 -1.73 -19.31 -2.21
N ASN A 157 -1.93 -18.08 -2.69
CA ASN A 157 -2.08 -17.79 -4.11
C ASN A 157 -0.79 -18.08 -4.89
N LEU A 158 0.37 -17.67 -4.37
CA LEU A 158 1.68 -17.98 -4.96
C LEU A 158 1.92 -19.49 -5.07
N MET A 159 1.58 -20.25 -4.02
CA MET A 159 1.68 -21.73 -4.05
C MET A 159 0.77 -22.36 -5.11
N LYS A 160 -0.41 -21.80 -5.38
CA LYS A 160 -1.31 -22.29 -6.45
C LYS A 160 -0.71 -22.08 -7.84
N GLU A 161 0.15 -21.10 -8.02
CA GLU A 161 0.87 -20.81 -9.27
C GLU A 161 2.25 -21.47 -9.33
N ASN A 162 2.49 -22.47 -8.48
CA ASN A 162 3.71 -23.27 -8.41
C ASN A 162 4.97 -22.49 -7.98
N CYS A 163 4.81 -21.35 -7.32
CA CYS A 163 5.92 -20.70 -6.65
C CYS A 163 6.43 -21.60 -5.51
N SER A 164 7.74 -21.81 -5.41
CA SER A 164 8.34 -22.69 -4.43
C SER A 164 8.20 -22.11 -3.00
N LYS A 165 7.97 -22.99 -2.01
CA LYS A 165 7.76 -22.55 -0.62
C LYS A 165 8.94 -21.81 -0.01
N ASP A 166 10.16 -22.12 -0.44
CA ASP A 166 11.41 -21.50 -0.01
C ASP A 166 11.61 -20.09 -0.61
N GLN A 167 10.83 -19.73 -1.62
CA GLN A 167 10.78 -18.39 -2.20
C GLN A 167 9.69 -17.50 -1.57
N ILE A 168 8.77 -18.05 -0.76
CA ILE A 168 7.61 -17.34 -0.24
C ILE A 168 7.80 -16.99 1.24
N PHE A 169 7.73 -15.69 1.55
CA PHE A 169 7.89 -15.18 2.90
C PHE A 169 6.68 -14.34 3.30
N ILE A 170 5.96 -14.72 4.35
CA ILE A 170 4.84 -13.92 4.87
C ILE A 170 5.43 -12.81 5.75
N THR A 171 5.43 -11.59 5.25
CA THR A 171 6.07 -10.45 5.92
C THR A 171 5.10 -9.49 6.59
N GLY A 172 3.86 -9.44 6.13
CA GLY A 172 2.94 -8.33 6.38
C GLY A 172 3.02 -7.28 5.26
N ASN A 173 2.13 -6.29 5.29
CA ASN A 173 2.08 -5.20 4.33
C ASN A 173 2.92 -4.02 4.83
N THR A 174 3.85 -3.53 4.02
CA THR A 174 4.71 -2.39 4.33
C THR A 174 3.98 -1.05 4.42
N ALA A 175 2.72 -0.97 3.97
CA ALA A 175 1.85 0.18 4.24
C ALA A 175 1.68 0.42 5.74
N THR A 176 1.53 -0.66 6.53
CA THR A 176 1.43 -0.56 7.99
C THR A 176 2.73 -0.03 8.62
N ASP A 177 3.88 -0.37 8.06
CA ASP A 177 5.18 0.18 8.49
C ASP A 177 5.29 1.67 8.17
N ALA A 178 4.80 2.11 7.01
CA ALA A 178 4.83 3.52 6.60
C ALA A 178 4.09 4.43 7.59
N MET A 179 3.02 3.95 8.20
CA MET A 179 2.24 4.73 9.17
C MET A 179 3.04 5.11 10.42
N ARG A 180 4.07 4.37 10.79
CA ARG A 180 4.98 4.73 11.90
C ARG A 180 5.79 5.99 11.61
N TYR A 181 5.99 6.34 10.36
CA TYR A 181 6.70 7.55 9.94
C TYR A 181 5.74 8.72 9.74
N THR A 182 4.51 8.46 9.31
CA THR A 182 3.54 9.49 8.94
C THR A 182 2.72 10.00 10.11
N ILE A 183 2.45 9.16 11.13
CA ILE A 183 1.65 9.54 12.30
C ILE A 183 2.54 10.27 13.31
N ARG A 184 2.10 11.46 13.73
CA ARG A 184 2.76 12.29 14.73
C ARG A 184 1.85 12.62 15.89
N LYS A 185 2.38 12.60 17.10
CA LYS A 185 1.62 12.96 18.32
C LYS A 185 1.28 14.44 18.37
N ASP A 186 2.21 15.27 17.90
CA ASP A 186 2.14 16.74 17.87
C ASP A 186 1.49 17.29 16.60
N TYR A 187 0.84 16.44 15.80
CA TYR A 187 0.20 16.83 14.55
C TYR A 187 -1.00 17.74 14.81
N THR A 188 -1.05 18.86 14.11
CA THR A 188 -2.15 19.83 14.12
C THR A 188 -2.60 20.13 12.69
N HIS A 189 -3.89 20.36 12.52
CA HIS A 189 -4.48 20.77 11.25
C HIS A 189 -5.69 21.65 11.49
N PRO A 190 -5.95 22.70 10.69
CA PRO A 190 -7.08 23.62 10.91
C PRO A 190 -8.45 22.93 10.99
N SER A 191 -8.62 21.81 10.29
CA SER A 191 -9.87 21.01 10.31
C SER A 191 -9.92 19.96 11.43
N LEU A 192 -8.84 19.78 12.19
CA LEU A 192 -8.81 18.93 13.40
C LEU A 192 -8.97 19.81 14.64
N ILE A 193 -10.20 20.24 14.89
CA ILE A 193 -10.52 21.00 16.09
C ILE A 193 -10.45 20.04 17.28
N ASP A 194 -9.74 20.45 18.32
CA ASP A 194 -9.73 19.72 19.58
C ASP A 194 -11.07 19.96 20.29
N ASN A 195 -11.92 18.95 20.23
CA ASN A 195 -13.23 18.95 20.84
C ASN A 195 -13.58 17.52 21.31
N ASP A 196 -14.53 17.39 22.22
CA ASP A 196 -14.98 16.11 22.77
C ASP A 196 -15.84 15.27 21.80
N ARG A 197 -15.97 15.67 20.54
CA ARG A 197 -16.81 14.95 19.57
C ARG A 197 -16.11 13.73 19.02
N ARG A 198 -16.88 12.67 18.85
CA ARG A 198 -16.45 11.45 18.17
C ARG A 198 -16.33 11.73 16.66
N ARG A 199 -15.13 11.53 16.11
CA ARG A 199 -14.82 11.87 14.72
C ARG A 199 -15.05 10.69 13.80
N LEU A 200 -15.81 10.93 12.72
CA LEU A 200 -16.02 10.02 11.62
C LEU A 200 -15.24 10.55 10.39
N LEU A 201 -14.28 9.79 9.89
CA LEU A 201 -13.57 10.12 8.66
C LEU A 201 -14.21 9.37 7.50
N VAL A 202 -14.60 10.10 6.45
CA VAL A 202 -15.30 9.52 5.30
C VAL A 202 -14.46 9.73 4.05
N THR A 203 -14.24 8.67 3.26
CA THR A 203 -13.67 8.79 1.91
C THR A 203 -14.50 8.02 0.91
N MET A 204 -14.89 8.66 -0.18
CA MET A 204 -15.70 8.05 -1.22
C MET A 204 -15.40 8.69 -2.58
N HIS A 205 -14.93 7.91 -3.53
CA HIS A 205 -14.46 8.44 -4.82
C HIS A 205 -14.57 7.44 -5.97
N ARG A 206 -14.96 6.18 -5.73
CA ARG A 206 -15.02 5.17 -6.76
C ARG A 206 -16.12 5.46 -7.79
N ARG A 207 -15.81 5.19 -9.05
CA ARG A 207 -16.74 5.46 -10.18
C ARG A 207 -18.05 4.69 -10.04
N GLU A 208 -17.99 3.46 -9.54
CA GLU A 208 -19.16 2.61 -9.30
C GLU A 208 -20.14 3.18 -8.27
N ASN A 209 -19.65 4.07 -7.40
CA ASN A 209 -20.47 4.71 -6.37
C ASN A 209 -21.05 6.06 -6.78
N LEU A 210 -20.66 6.61 -7.93
CA LEU A 210 -21.20 7.89 -8.39
C LEU A 210 -22.72 7.84 -8.61
N GLY A 211 -23.40 8.95 -8.33
CA GLY A 211 -24.84 9.08 -8.46
C GLY A 211 -25.61 8.51 -7.26
N ARG A 212 -26.63 7.70 -7.49
CA ARG A 212 -27.55 7.21 -6.45
C ARG A 212 -26.85 6.54 -5.25
N PRO A 213 -25.86 5.64 -5.41
CA PRO A 213 -25.18 5.02 -4.27
C PRO A 213 -24.54 6.04 -3.34
N MET A 214 -23.84 7.03 -3.88
CA MET A 214 -23.20 8.09 -3.11
C MET A 214 -24.23 9.00 -2.43
N THR A 215 -25.34 9.33 -3.12
CA THR A 215 -26.46 10.09 -2.55
C THR A 215 -27.02 9.39 -1.32
N GLU A 216 -27.28 8.09 -1.41
CA GLU A 216 -27.82 7.30 -0.30
C GLU A 216 -26.87 7.30 0.93
N VAL A 217 -25.56 7.17 0.71
CA VAL A 217 -24.56 7.27 1.77
C VAL A 217 -24.56 8.68 2.41
N PHE A 218 -24.56 9.74 1.60
CA PHE A 218 -24.55 11.11 2.11
C PHE A 218 -25.82 11.41 2.90
N GLN A 219 -26.97 10.92 2.47
CA GLN A 219 -28.22 11.06 3.23
C GLN A 219 -28.19 10.31 4.58
N ALA A 220 -27.53 9.16 4.64
CA ALA A 220 -27.31 8.47 5.92
C ALA A 220 -26.43 9.30 6.86
N LEU A 221 -25.34 9.88 6.34
CA LEU A 221 -24.42 10.73 7.10
C LEU A 221 -25.12 12.03 7.57
N ALA A 222 -25.92 12.64 6.71
CA ALA A 222 -26.72 13.82 7.04
C ALA A 222 -27.65 13.55 8.21
N GLN A 223 -28.43 12.47 8.12
CA GLN A 223 -29.35 12.06 9.18
C GLN A 223 -28.62 11.80 10.50
N LEU A 224 -27.51 11.07 10.48
CA LEU A 224 -26.67 10.81 11.66
C LEU A 224 -26.18 12.11 12.31
N ALA A 225 -25.68 13.05 11.51
CA ALA A 225 -25.16 14.32 11.99
C ALA A 225 -26.26 15.25 12.57
N GLU A 226 -27.48 15.16 12.05
CA GLU A 226 -28.64 15.89 12.58
C GLU A 226 -29.11 15.31 13.90
N GLU A 227 -29.12 13.98 14.05
CA GLU A 227 -29.58 13.30 15.27
C GLU A 227 -28.53 13.32 16.38
N LYS A 228 -27.23 13.19 16.05
CA LYS A 228 -26.13 13.07 17.02
C LYS A 228 -25.23 14.30 16.99
N LYS A 229 -25.38 15.14 18.03
CA LYS A 229 -24.59 16.38 18.15
C LYS A 229 -23.19 16.17 18.75
N ASP A 230 -22.94 14.99 19.29
CA ASP A 230 -21.67 14.54 19.85
C ASP A 230 -20.72 13.92 18.81
N ILE A 231 -21.10 13.91 17.53
CA ILE A 231 -20.22 13.51 16.43
C ILE A 231 -19.82 14.70 15.56
N GLU A 232 -18.67 14.55 14.92
CA GLU A 232 -18.27 15.35 13.75
C GLU A 232 -17.91 14.42 12.60
N ILE A 233 -18.25 14.81 11.39
CA ILE A 233 -17.93 14.08 10.17
C ILE A 233 -16.96 14.92 9.38
N ILE A 234 -15.81 14.34 9.00
CA ILE A 234 -14.84 14.98 8.12
C ILE A 234 -14.80 14.21 6.80
N PHE A 235 -15.08 14.91 5.71
CA PHE A 235 -15.07 14.36 4.38
C PHE A 235 -14.06 15.11 3.48
N PRO A 236 -12.82 14.57 3.32
CA PRO A 236 -11.90 15.03 2.29
C PRO A 236 -12.46 14.72 0.91
N MET A 237 -12.93 15.75 0.21
CA MET A 237 -13.63 15.59 -1.07
C MET A 237 -12.65 15.30 -2.20
N HIS A 238 -12.88 14.24 -2.94
CA HIS A 238 -12.16 13.99 -4.19
C HIS A 238 -12.32 15.14 -5.18
N LYS A 239 -11.28 15.41 -6.01
CA LYS A 239 -11.28 16.52 -6.98
C LYS A 239 -12.33 16.38 -8.10
N ASN A 240 -12.96 15.23 -8.25
CA ASN A 240 -14.02 15.01 -9.25
C ASN A 240 -15.21 15.95 -8.97
N PRO A 241 -15.61 16.82 -9.95
CA PRO A 241 -16.69 17.77 -9.78
C PRO A 241 -18.02 17.13 -9.38
N ALA A 242 -18.32 15.93 -9.89
CA ALA A 242 -19.57 15.22 -9.55
C ALA A 242 -19.62 14.83 -8.06
N VAL A 243 -18.49 14.45 -7.45
CA VAL A 243 -18.39 14.16 -6.01
C VAL A 243 -18.62 15.44 -5.22
N ARG A 244 -17.94 16.54 -5.60
CA ARG A 244 -18.02 17.82 -4.89
C ARG A 244 -19.42 18.40 -4.91
N GLN A 245 -20.03 18.49 -6.08
CA GLN A 245 -21.39 19.01 -6.24
C GLN A 245 -22.40 18.24 -5.38
N LEU A 246 -22.30 16.91 -5.39
CA LEU A 246 -23.19 16.07 -4.60
C LEU A 246 -22.96 16.24 -3.09
N ALA A 247 -21.70 16.27 -2.66
CA ALA A 247 -21.36 16.47 -1.26
C ALA A 247 -21.82 17.84 -0.74
N GLU A 248 -21.59 18.90 -1.49
CA GLU A 248 -22.05 20.24 -1.16
C GLU A 248 -23.58 20.32 -1.09
N HIS A 249 -24.28 19.65 -2.01
CA HIS A 249 -25.75 19.62 -2.03
C HIS A 249 -26.33 18.90 -0.79
N GLU A 250 -25.83 17.68 -0.50
CA GLU A 250 -26.38 16.81 0.55
C GLU A 250 -25.87 17.17 1.96
N LEU A 251 -24.61 17.62 2.07
CA LEU A 251 -23.91 17.75 3.36
C LEU A 251 -23.51 19.18 3.72
N GLY A 252 -23.39 20.08 2.74
CA GLY A 252 -22.76 21.39 2.92
C GLY A 252 -23.44 22.35 3.90
N LYS A 253 -24.70 22.09 4.29
CA LYS A 253 -25.45 22.93 5.25
C LYS A 253 -25.44 22.40 6.70
N ILE A 254 -24.84 21.25 6.93
CA ILE A 254 -24.87 20.55 8.23
C ILE A 254 -23.66 20.96 9.07
N LYS A 255 -23.89 21.58 10.22
CA LYS A 255 -22.86 22.27 11.01
C LYS A 255 -21.72 21.37 11.53
N ASN A 256 -21.99 20.11 11.80
CA ASN A 256 -21.03 19.14 12.30
C ASN A 256 -20.50 18.21 11.21
N ILE A 257 -20.63 18.63 9.94
CA ILE A 257 -19.96 18.02 8.80
C ILE A 257 -18.98 19.04 8.21
N GLN A 258 -17.74 18.64 8.05
CA GLN A 258 -16.69 19.42 7.41
C GLN A 258 -16.35 18.80 6.03
N LEU A 259 -16.63 19.55 4.97
CA LEU A 259 -16.18 19.24 3.62
C LEU A 259 -14.83 19.95 3.42
N ILE A 260 -13.77 19.19 3.26
CA ILE A 260 -12.41 19.73 3.15
C ILE A 260 -11.75 19.33 1.83
N GLU A 261 -10.65 19.99 1.50
CA GLU A 261 -9.82 19.60 0.36
C GLU A 261 -9.21 18.20 0.56
N PRO A 262 -8.85 17.51 -0.54
CA PRO A 262 -8.21 16.20 -0.43
C PRO A 262 -6.97 16.29 0.45
N LEU A 263 -6.87 15.37 1.40
CA LEU A 263 -5.69 15.23 2.25
C LEU A 263 -4.58 14.51 1.49
N ASP A 264 -3.34 14.88 1.76
CA ASP A 264 -2.21 14.04 1.41
C ASP A 264 -2.16 12.79 2.32
N ILE A 265 -1.21 11.92 2.10
CA ILE A 265 -1.12 10.66 2.87
C ILE A 265 -0.79 10.90 4.34
N PHE A 266 0.00 11.95 4.64
CA PHE A 266 0.44 12.26 6.00
C PHE A 266 -0.71 12.82 6.80
N ASP A 267 -1.41 13.79 6.23
CA ASP A 267 -2.62 14.35 6.80
C ASP A 267 -3.67 13.25 6.98
N PHE A 268 -3.90 12.43 5.95
CA PHE A 268 -4.87 11.35 6.01
C PHE A 268 -4.61 10.37 7.16
N HIS A 269 -3.37 9.89 7.35
CA HIS A 269 -3.03 8.97 8.43
C HIS A 269 -3.23 9.61 9.81
N ASN A 270 -2.92 10.90 9.96
CA ASN A 270 -3.14 11.62 11.22
C ASN A 270 -4.62 11.87 11.52
N PHE A 271 -5.44 12.11 10.50
CA PHE A 271 -6.90 12.17 10.65
C PHE A 271 -7.49 10.79 10.99
N ALA A 272 -7.05 9.75 10.30
CA ALA A 272 -7.47 8.38 10.56
C ALA A 272 -7.16 7.94 12.00
N GLN A 273 -5.93 8.20 12.48
CA GLN A 273 -5.51 7.88 13.85
C GLN A 273 -6.37 8.58 14.91
N ARG A 274 -6.91 9.78 14.60
CA ARG A 274 -7.73 10.58 15.51
C ARG A 274 -9.23 10.40 15.29
N SER A 275 -9.59 9.43 14.47
CA SER A 275 -10.99 9.11 14.16
C SER A 275 -11.52 7.99 15.07
N THR A 276 -12.79 8.08 15.40
CA THR A 276 -13.52 7.00 16.09
C THR A 276 -13.91 5.91 15.10
N LEU A 277 -14.27 6.29 13.87
CA LEU A 277 -14.76 5.37 12.85
C LEU A 277 -14.34 5.86 11.46
N ILE A 278 -14.04 4.96 10.56
CA ILE A 278 -13.73 5.28 9.17
C ILE A 278 -14.77 4.63 8.24
N LEU A 279 -15.32 5.43 7.32
CA LEU A 279 -16.19 4.95 6.25
C LEU A 279 -15.45 5.16 4.93
N THR A 280 -15.25 4.10 4.13
CA THR A 280 -14.41 4.20 2.94
C THR A 280 -14.83 3.25 1.82
N ASP A 281 -14.61 3.69 0.57
CA ASP A 281 -14.60 2.81 -0.61
C ASP A 281 -13.18 2.52 -1.14
N SER A 282 -12.14 3.05 -0.47
CA SER A 282 -10.73 2.90 -0.85
C SER A 282 -10.15 1.57 -0.40
N GLY A 283 -9.43 0.86 -1.31
CA GLY A 283 -8.73 -0.37 -0.98
C GLY A 283 -7.54 -0.15 -0.03
N GLY A 284 -6.74 0.90 -0.23
CA GLY A 284 -5.59 1.21 0.64
C GLY A 284 -6.00 1.48 2.08
N VAL A 285 -7.06 2.25 2.29
CA VAL A 285 -7.59 2.55 3.63
C VAL A 285 -8.03 1.29 4.37
N GLN A 286 -8.55 0.28 3.64
CA GLN A 286 -8.92 -1.01 4.21
C GLN A 286 -7.70 -1.80 4.75
N GLU A 287 -6.52 -1.60 4.19
CA GLU A 287 -5.26 -2.23 4.65
C GLU A 287 -4.62 -1.44 5.82
N GLU A 288 -4.68 -0.13 5.75
CA GLU A 288 -4.00 0.79 6.65
C GLU A 288 -4.76 1.02 7.96
N ALA A 289 -6.03 1.38 7.88
CA ALA A 289 -6.82 1.81 9.04
C ALA A 289 -6.95 0.76 10.17
N PRO A 290 -7.03 -0.55 9.90
CA PRO A 290 -7.03 -1.56 10.96
C PRO A 290 -5.81 -1.52 11.88
N SER A 291 -4.65 -1.07 11.38
CA SER A 291 -3.43 -0.95 12.19
C SER A 291 -3.50 0.17 13.25
N LEU A 292 -4.48 1.06 13.12
CA LEU A 292 -4.74 2.15 14.06
C LEU A 292 -5.71 1.77 15.18
N GLY A 293 -6.28 0.56 15.12
CA GLY A 293 -7.36 0.16 16.03
C GLY A 293 -8.66 0.93 15.80
N VAL A 294 -8.88 1.44 14.58
CA VAL A 294 -10.07 2.20 14.20
C VAL A 294 -10.97 1.30 13.35
N PRO A 295 -12.23 1.04 13.77
CA PRO A 295 -13.17 0.26 12.98
C PRO A 295 -13.43 0.86 11.61
N VAL A 296 -13.53 0.01 10.58
CA VAL A 296 -13.73 0.43 9.20
C VAL A 296 -15.02 -0.14 8.61
N LEU A 297 -15.89 0.75 8.15
CA LEU A 297 -17.06 0.41 7.35
C LEU A 297 -16.77 0.61 5.87
N VAL A 298 -16.86 -0.47 5.10
CA VAL A 298 -16.55 -0.46 3.68
C VAL A 298 -17.82 -0.18 2.87
N LEU A 299 -17.83 0.97 2.19
CA LEU A 299 -18.94 1.49 1.37
C LEU A 299 -18.97 0.84 -0.01
N ARG A 300 -18.99 -0.49 -0.04
CA ARG A 300 -18.98 -1.31 -1.26
C ARG A 300 -19.76 -2.60 -1.02
N ASP A 301 -20.26 -3.19 -2.11
CA ASP A 301 -20.90 -4.51 -2.05
C ASP A 301 -19.90 -5.67 -2.05
N THR A 302 -18.69 -5.43 -2.55
CA THR A 302 -17.58 -6.41 -2.60
C THR A 302 -16.26 -5.74 -2.25
N THR A 303 -15.28 -6.53 -1.78
CA THR A 303 -13.91 -6.07 -1.54
C THR A 303 -12.90 -7.10 -2.02
N GLU A 304 -11.76 -6.62 -2.47
CA GLU A 304 -10.57 -7.42 -2.80
C GLU A 304 -9.74 -7.76 -1.53
N ARG A 305 -10.24 -7.40 -0.34
CA ARG A 305 -9.59 -7.58 0.97
C ARG A 305 -10.45 -8.43 1.91
N PRO A 306 -10.73 -9.69 1.53
CA PRO A 306 -11.58 -10.57 2.33
C PRO A 306 -10.98 -10.90 3.71
N GLU A 307 -9.65 -10.80 3.85
CA GLU A 307 -8.94 -11.07 5.09
C GLU A 307 -9.37 -10.12 6.22
N GLY A 308 -9.54 -8.84 5.93
CA GLY A 308 -10.00 -7.86 6.91
C GLY A 308 -11.43 -8.11 7.39
N ILE A 309 -12.29 -8.60 6.49
CA ILE A 309 -13.66 -9.02 6.86
C ILE A 309 -13.61 -10.26 7.75
N LYS A 310 -12.83 -11.29 7.37
CA LYS A 310 -12.66 -12.52 8.14
C LYS A 310 -12.06 -12.24 9.52
N ALA A 311 -11.11 -11.33 9.61
CA ALA A 311 -10.48 -10.91 10.86
C ALA A 311 -11.41 -10.05 11.74
N GLY A 312 -12.47 -9.47 11.18
CA GLY A 312 -13.39 -8.60 11.90
C GLY A 312 -12.92 -7.15 12.03
N THR A 313 -11.85 -6.74 11.37
CA THR A 313 -11.36 -5.35 11.34
C THR A 313 -12.14 -4.46 10.39
N LEU A 314 -12.77 -5.08 9.38
CA LEU A 314 -13.57 -4.42 8.35
C LEU A 314 -14.99 -4.99 8.34
N LYS A 315 -15.97 -4.17 8.01
CA LYS A 315 -17.34 -4.62 7.71
C LYS A 315 -17.83 -4.03 6.39
N LEU A 316 -18.26 -4.89 5.45
CA LEU A 316 -18.97 -4.47 4.25
C LEU A 316 -20.37 -3.99 4.64
N VAL A 317 -20.72 -2.76 4.28
CA VAL A 317 -22.03 -2.17 4.57
C VAL A 317 -22.79 -1.76 3.29
N GLY A 318 -22.12 -1.87 2.13
CA GLY A 318 -22.69 -1.39 0.89
C GLY A 318 -22.91 0.12 0.88
N THR A 319 -23.83 0.57 0.06
CA THR A 319 -24.13 2.00 -0.11
C THR A 319 -25.58 2.39 0.20
N LYS A 320 -26.39 1.43 0.67
CA LYS A 320 -27.80 1.71 1.00
C LYS A 320 -27.90 2.55 2.27
N LYS A 321 -28.67 3.64 2.20
CA LYS A 321 -28.88 4.59 3.28
C LYS A 321 -29.14 3.92 4.63
N GLU A 322 -30.13 3.02 4.69
CA GLU A 322 -30.56 2.38 5.91
C GLU A 322 -29.45 1.51 6.52
N THR A 323 -28.73 0.73 5.71
CA THR A 323 -27.65 -0.14 6.19
C THR A 323 -26.49 0.68 6.74
N VAL A 324 -26.06 1.72 6.04
CA VAL A 324 -24.99 2.62 6.48
C VAL A 324 -25.37 3.32 7.79
N TYR A 325 -26.58 3.88 7.86
CA TYR A 325 -27.09 4.54 9.06
C TYR A 325 -27.09 3.60 10.27
N GLN A 326 -27.67 2.41 10.13
CA GLN A 326 -27.80 1.47 11.25
C GLN A 326 -26.44 0.96 11.73
N GLU A 327 -25.51 0.67 10.83
CA GLU A 327 -24.19 0.17 11.23
C GLU A 327 -23.32 1.25 11.88
N VAL A 328 -23.35 2.48 11.38
CA VAL A 328 -22.66 3.59 12.07
C VAL A 328 -23.26 3.81 13.46
N LYS A 329 -24.60 3.90 13.55
CA LYS A 329 -25.30 4.06 14.82
C LYS A 329 -24.95 2.93 15.80
N ARG A 330 -24.96 1.68 15.35
CA ARG A 330 -24.59 0.51 16.16
C ARG A 330 -23.19 0.65 16.75
N LEU A 331 -22.19 0.99 15.94
CA LEU A 331 -20.80 1.14 16.42
C LEU A 331 -20.62 2.36 17.34
N LEU A 332 -21.46 3.38 17.21
CA LEU A 332 -21.43 4.54 18.11
C LEU A 332 -22.14 4.28 19.45
N GLU A 333 -23.09 3.35 19.53
CA GLU A 333 -23.91 3.09 20.70
C GLU A 333 -23.55 1.79 21.43
N ASP A 334 -23.06 0.78 20.72
CA ASP A 334 -22.65 -0.52 21.27
C ASP A 334 -21.12 -0.56 21.44
N GLN A 335 -20.67 -0.29 22.66
CA GLN A 335 -19.25 -0.34 23.04
C GLN A 335 -18.64 -1.72 22.80
N GLY A 336 -19.39 -2.82 22.99
CA GLY A 336 -18.91 -4.17 22.75
C GLY A 336 -18.64 -4.42 21.27
N ALA A 337 -19.57 -4.02 20.40
CA ALA A 337 -19.40 -4.12 18.95
C ALA A 337 -18.23 -3.25 18.45
N TYR A 338 -18.07 -2.05 18.98
CA TYR A 338 -16.94 -1.19 18.66
C TYR A 338 -15.61 -1.83 19.04
N GLN A 339 -15.47 -2.27 20.29
CA GLN A 339 -14.24 -2.87 20.81
C GLN A 339 -13.88 -4.16 20.08
N ALA A 340 -14.87 -4.99 19.72
CA ALA A 340 -14.64 -6.20 18.94
C ALA A 340 -13.97 -5.91 17.59
N MET A 341 -14.33 -4.82 16.90
CA MET A 341 -13.69 -4.40 15.67
C MET A 341 -12.35 -3.69 15.90
N ALA A 342 -12.29 -2.79 16.88
CA ALA A 342 -11.10 -1.99 17.16
C ALA A 342 -9.91 -2.82 17.66
N GLN A 343 -10.18 -3.92 18.39
CA GLN A 343 -9.17 -4.82 18.95
C GLN A 343 -8.91 -6.08 18.11
N ALA A 344 -9.64 -6.25 17.01
CA ALA A 344 -9.41 -7.37 16.10
C ALA A 344 -7.99 -7.33 15.52
N ALA A 345 -7.35 -8.50 15.42
CA ALA A 345 -5.99 -8.59 14.90
C ALA A 345 -5.94 -8.13 13.45
N ASN A 346 -5.04 -7.20 13.14
CA ASN A 346 -4.86 -6.73 11.77
C ASN A 346 -4.23 -7.82 10.89
N PRO A 347 -4.95 -8.35 9.88
CA PRO A 347 -4.42 -9.41 9.02
C PRO A 347 -3.30 -8.94 8.09
N TYR A 348 -3.17 -7.61 7.90
CA TYR A 348 -2.18 -7.01 7.01
C TYR A 348 -0.83 -6.76 7.69
N GLY A 349 -0.70 -7.09 8.99
CA GLY A 349 0.57 -7.05 9.69
C GLY A 349 0.61 -6.11 10.90
N ASP A 350 1.77 -6.12 11.53
CA ASP A 350 2.05 -5.45 12.82
C ASP A 350 3.03 -4.27 12.68
N GLY A 351 3.30 -3.83 11.44
CA GLY A 351 4.26 -2.77 11.14
C GLY A 351 5.73 -3.20 11.33
N GLN A 352 6.05 -4.47 11.13
CA GLN A 352 7.41 -5.03 11.11
C GLN A 352 7.75 -5.68 9.76
N ALA A 353 6.95 -5.44 8.72
CA ALA A 353 7.15 -6.05 7.41
C ALA A 353 8.52 -5.68 6.82
N SER A 354 8.88 -4.41 6.85
CA SER A 354 10.15 -3.91 6.34
C SER A 354 11.36 -4.54 7.05
N LYS A 355 11.28 -4.68 8.37
CA LYS A 355 12.33 -5.33 9.16
C LYS A 355 12.47 -6.81 8.79
N ARG A 356 11.35 -7.52 8.58
CA ARG A 356 11.37 -8.91 8.12
C ARG A 356 12.00 -9.04 6.75
N ILE A 357 11.62 -8.19 5.79
CA ILE A 357 12.20 -8.17 4.44
C ILE A 357 13.72 -8.01 4.51
N VAL A 358 14.22 -7.01 5.23
CA VAL A 358 15.66 -6.76 5.37
C VAL A 358 16.38 -7.93 6.06
N THR A 359 15.76 -8.55 7.06
CA THR A 359 16.31 -9.74 7.72
C THR A 359 16.41 -10.93 6.76
N ILE A 360 15.37 -11.18 5.95
CA ILE A 360 15.35 -12.27 4.96
C ILE A 360 16.43 -12.04 3.90
N LEU A 361 16.56 -10.80 3.39
CA LEU A 361 17.61 -10.44 2.45
C LEU A 361 19.01 -10.75 3.03
N ALA A 362 19.27 -10.32 4.26
CA ALA A 362 20.56 -10.59 4.92
C ALA A 362 20.85 -12.09 5.04
N GLN A 363 19.87 -12.89 5.43
CA GLN A 363 20.00 -14.34 5.57
C GLN A 363 20.26 -14.99 4.20
N THR A 364 19.44 -14.67 3.19
CA THR A 364 19.57 -15.26 1.85
C THR A 364 20.95 -15.05 1.24
N PHE A 365 21.49 -13.84 1.36
CA PHE A 365 22.82 -13.54 0.78
C PHE A 365 23.98 -14.03 1.64
N SER A 366 23.83 -14.14 2.94
CA SER A 366 24.83 -14.80 3.82
C SER A 366 24.93 -16.30 3.52
N ASP A 367 23.80 -16.98 3.34
CA ASP A 367 23.76 -18.40 3.00
C ASP A 367 24.33 -18.68 1.60
N LYS A 368 24.07 -17.79 0.62
CA LYS A 368 24.69 -17.88 -0.72
C LYS A 368 26.21 -17.77 -0.65
N ALA A 369 26.74 -16.82 0.14
CA ALA A 369 28.17 -16.63 0.29
C ALA A 369 28.85 -17.86 0.95
N MET A 370 28.27 -18.43 1.98
CA MET A 370 28.80 -19.64 2.64
C MET A 370 28.82 -20.85 1.67
N LYS A 371 27.74 -21.05 0.92
CA LYS A 371 27.67 -22.15 -0.09
C LYS A 371 28.68 -21.97 -1.22
N ALA A 372 28.96 -20.75 -1.65
CA ALA A 372 29.98 -20.46 -2.65
C ALA A 372 31.39 -20.81 -2.14
N GLU A 373 31.74 -20.40 -0.92
CA GLU A 373 33.02 -20.73 -0.28
C GLU A 373 33.22 -22.24 -0.06
N GLU A 374 32.16 -22.96 0.31
CA GLU A 374 32.20 -24.42 0.46
C GLU A 374 32.44 -25.10 -0.88
N SER A 375 31.77 -24.62 -1.95
CA SER A 375 31.92 -25.16 -3.31
C SER A 375 33.32 -24.93 -3.87
N GLU A 376 33.93 -23.77 -3.63
CA GLU A 376 35.33 -23.47 -4.02
C GLU A 376 36.33 -24.40 -3.31
N LYS A 377 36.20 -24.57 -2.00
CA LYS A 377 37.05 -25.49 -1.23
C LYS A 377 36.95 -26.93 -1.70
N VAL A 378 35.76 -27.39 -2.12
CA VAL A 378 35.56 -28.73 -2.67
C VAL A 378 36.22 -28.88 -4.04
N MET A 379 36.19 -27.83 -4.91
CA MET A 379 36.85 -27.83 -6.20
C MET A 379 38.40 -27.80 -6.09
N GLU A 380 38.94 -27.00 -5.19
CA GLU A 380 40.38 -26.96 -4.89
C GLU A 380 40.89 -28.31 -4.40
N HIS A 381 40.13 -29.01 -3.55
CA HIS A 381 40.48 -30.36 -3.09
C HIS A 381 40.43 -31.42 -4.17
N LYS A 382 39.63 -31.23 -5.20
CA LYS A 382 39.54 -32.15 -6.36
C LYS A 382 40.64 -31.92 -7.41
N ASN A 383 41.11 -30.67 -7.53
CA ASN A 383 42.13 -30.30 -8.51
C ASN A 383 43.57 -30.41 -7.95
N GLY A 384 43.73 -30.66 -6.65
CA GLY A 384 45.01 -30.85 -5.98
C GLY A 384 45.42 -32.33 -5.78
N LYS A 385 44.65 -33.24 -6.38
CA LYS A 385 44.99 -34.66 -6.49
C LYS A 385 45.20 -35.04 -7.96
#